data_f7b031662f4373bbf372438c97cc5a68
#
_entry.id   f7b031662f4373bbf372438c97cc5a68
#
_cell.length_a   1.000
_cell.length_b   1.000
_cell.length_c   1.000
_cell.angle_alpha   90.00
_cell.angle_beta   90.00
_cell.angle_gamma   90.00
#
_symmetry.space_group_name_H-M   'P 1'
#
loop_
_entity.id
_entity.type
_entity.pdbx_description
1 polymer ?
#
loop_
_entity_poly.entity_id
_entity_poly.type
_entity_poly.pdbx_seq_one_letter_code
_entity_poly.pdbx_strand_id
1 'polypeptide(L)'
;MNAVEIEQAVTDLAALPFDRAEFPFAFLEAFGNKATTIKKLRSGSSNASDVPGGILQRSHIHIATCNQGAVDKTLKALRESPKTAAAKAKFILATDGEDLQAEDLINGESVACTYADFPNHFGAF
;
A
#
# COMPACT_ATOMS: atom_id res chain seq x y z
N MET A 1 0.71 16.44 6.58
CA MET A 1 1.37 16.77 5.30
C MET A 1 0.34 17.31 4.32
N ASN A 2 0.73 18.28 3.50
CA ASN A 2 -0.14 18.77 2.43
C ASN A 2 0.09 17.97 1.13
N ALA A 3 -0.73 18.22 0.11
CA ALA A 3 -0.67 17.48 -1.15
C ALA A 3 0.70 17.58 -1.85
N VAL A 4 1.35 18.74 -1.77
CA VAL A 4 2.66 18.95 -2.39
C VAL A 4 3.73 18.12 -1.70
N GLU A 5 3.70 18.06 -0.39
CA GLU A 5 4.66 17.25 0.40
C GLU A 5 4.45 15.76 0.13
N ILE A 6 3.20 15.30 0.04
CA ILE A 6 2.88 13.91 -0.29
C ILE A 6 3.36 13.57 -1.69
N GLU A 7 3.10 14.42 -2.68
CA GLU A 7 3.54 14.20 -4.05
C GLU A 7 5.06 14.05 -4.13
N GLN A 8 5.79 14.93 -3.45
CA GLN A 8 7.26 14.87 -3.41
C GLN A 8 7.75 13.59 -2.74
N ALA A 9 7.16 13.22 -1.61
CA ALA A 9 7.55 12.02 -0.87
C ALA A 9 7.29 10.74 -1.69
N VAL A 10 6.16 10.67 -2.38
CA VAL A 10 5.81 9.53 -3.23
C VAL A 10 6.73 9.46 -4.46
N THR A 11 7.05 10.61 -5.06
CA THR A 11 8.00 10.68 -6.17
C THR A 11 9.39 10.20 -5.76
N ASP A 12 9.86 10.63 -4.60
CA ASP A 12 11.15 10.21 -4.05
C ASP A 12 11.16 8.70 -3.79
N LEU A 13 10.08 8.17 -3.25
CA LEU A 13 9.95 6.74 -2.99
C LEU A 13 10.04 5.92 -4.28
N ALA A 14 9.34 6.34 -5.33
CA ALA A 14 9.33 5.63 -6.61
C ALA A 14 10.70 5.69 -7.32
N ALA A 15 11.50 6.71 -7.02
CA ALA A 15 12.84 6.87 -7.60
C ALA A 15 13.89 5.99 -6.90
N LEU A 16 13.63 5.50 -5.71
CA LEU A 16 14.53 4.60 -4.99
C LEU A 16 14.40 3.17 -5.50
N PRO A 17 15.45 2.34 -5.36
CA PRO A 17 15.32 0.92 -5.64
C PRO A 17 14.18 0.31 -4.81
N PHE A 18 13.37 -0.54 -5.45
CA PHE A 18 12.28 -1.19 -4.77
C PHE A 18 12.80 -2.15 -3.68
N ASP A 19 12.35 -1.94 -2.46
CA ASP A 19 12.63 -2.83 -1.34
C ASP A 19 11.32 -3.46 -0.89
N ARG A 20 11.17 -4.74 -1.18
CA ARG A 20 9.94 -5.50 -0.92
C ARG A 20 9.53 -5.47 0.55
N ALA A 21 10.50 -5.56 1.46
CA ALA A 21 10.22 -5.56 2.90
C ALA A 21 9.86 -4.19 3.43
N GLU A 22 10.42 -3.14 2.85
CA GLU A 22 10.26 -1.76 3.33
C GLU A 22 9.14 -0.98 2.65
N PHE A 23 8.74 -1.37 1.44
CA PHE A 23 7.78 -0.59 0.66
C PHE A 23 6.49 -0.24 1.43
N PRO A 24 5.81 -1.19 2.11
CA PRO A 24 4.57 -0.85 2.81
C PRO A 24 4.76 0.25 3.85
N PHE A 25 5.85 0.21 4.57
CA PHE A 25 6.16 1.22 5.61
C PHE A 25 6.55 2.55 4.98
N ALA A 26 7.38 2.52 3.94
CA ALA A 26 7.78 3.72 3.21
C ALA A 26 6.58 4.40 2.55
N PHE A 27 5.64 3.62 2.00
CA PHE A 27 4.41 4.13 1.43
C PHE A 27 3.57 4.86 2.48
N LEU A 28 3.35 4.23 3.64
CA LEU A 28 2.58 4.84 4.72
C LEU A 28 3.24 6.12 5.24
N GLU A 29 4.57 6.12 5.35
CA GLU A 29 5.32 7.31 5.75
C GLU A 29 5.16 8.44 4.73
N ALA A 30 5.24 8.13 3.44
CA ALA A 30 5.05 9.11 2.36
C ALA A 30 3.68 9.78 2.42
N PHE A 31 2.65 9.06 2.87
CA PHE A 31 1.30 9.59 3.03
C PHE A 31 1.04 10.22 4.40
N GLY A 32 2.09 10.44 5.20
CA GLY A 32 2.00 11.25 6.41
C GLY A 32 1.75 10.49 7.70
N ASN A 33 1.82 9.15 7.69
CA ASN A 33 1.68 8.39 8.93
C ASN A 33 2.85 8.65 9.85
N LYS A 34 2.56 8.73 11.16
CA LYS A 34 3.57 9.04 12.17
C LYS A 34 4.54 7.88 12.37
N ALA A 35 5.78 8.20 12.74
CA ALA A 35 6.82 7.20 13.00
C ALA A 35 6.39 6.18 14.07
N THR A 36 5.65 6.60 15.09
CA THR A 36 5.15 5.70 16.14
C THR A 36 4.14 4.70 15.60
N THR A 37 3.26 5.12 14.68
CA THR A 37 2.30 4.24 14.02
C THR A 37 3.03 3.20 13.16
N ILE A 38 4.01 3.63 12.38
CA ILE A 38 4.79 2.77 11.51
C ILE A 38 5.60 1.76 12.34
N LYS A 39 6.17 2.19 13.44
CA LYS A 39 6.92 1.32 14.35
C LYS A 39 6.04 0.19 14.91
N LYS A 40 4.79 0.50 15.28
CA LYS A 40 3.84 -0.51 15.76
C LYS A 40 3.48 -1.51 14.67
N LEU A 41 3.26 -1.05 13.43
CA LEU A 41 2.99 -1.93 12.29
C LEU A 41 4.20 -2.82 11.99
N ARG A 42 5.40 -2.27 12.02
CA ARG A 42 6.64 -3.00 11.76
C ARG A 42 6.90 -4.08 12.80
N SER A 43 6.59 -3.81 14.06
CA SER A 43 6.74 -4.79 15.14
C SER A 43 5.66 -5.89 15.12
N GLY A 44 4.62 -5.71 14.31
CA GLY A 44 3.49 -6.63 14.22
C GLY A 44 2.38 -6.38 15.23
N SER A 45 2.56 -5.46 16.18
CA SER A 45 1.57 -5.23 17.26
C SER A 45 0.28 -4.60 16.74
N SER A 46 0.33 -3.86 15.64
CA SER A 46 -0.85 -3.22 15.02
C SER A 46 -1.17 -3.79 13.64
N ASN A 47 -0.39 -4.75 13.15
CA ASN A 47 -0.60 -5.33 11.83
C ASN A 47 -1.67 -6.41 11.90
N ALA A 48 -2.81 -6.17 11.28
CA ALA A 48 -3.95 -7.11 11.27
C ALA A 48 -3.98 -7.99 10.01
N SER A 49 -2.95 -7.93 9.15
CA SER A 49 -2.93 -8.66 7.88
C SER A 49 -2.84 -10.17 8.06
N ASP A 50 -3.60 -10.90 7.24
CA ASP A 50 -3.53 -12.36 7.09
C ASP A 50 -2.95 -12.78 5.74
N VAL A 51 -2.49 -11.82 4.94
CA VAL A 51 -1.89 -12.06 3.62
C VAL A 51 -0.36 -12.05 3.76
N PRO A 52 0.35 -13.07 3.23
CA PRO A 52 1.81 -13.08 3.24
C PRO A 52 2.39 -11.82 2.60
N GLY A 53 3.33 -11.16 3.29
CA GLY A 53 3.91 -9.90 2.84
C GLY A 53 2.99 -8.70 3.01
N GLY A 54 1.84 -8.86 3.67
CA GLY A 54 0.84 -7.82 3.83
C GLY A 54 0.98 -7.02 5.11
N ILE A 55 0.64 -5.74 5.01
CA ILE A 55 0.51 -4.83 6.15
C ILE A 55 -0.88 -4.22 6.09
N LEU A 56 -1.66 -4.42 7.15
CA LEU A 56 -3.02 -3.90 7.23
C LEU A 56 -3.12 -2.88 8.35
N GLN A 57 -3.31 -1.61 7.96
CA GLN A 57 -3.60 -0.53 8.87
C GLN A 57 -5.11 -0.34 8.95
N ARG A 58 -5.67 -0.47 10.14
CA ARG A 58 -7.12 -0.34 10.37
C ARG A 58 -7.66 1.00 9.87
N SER A 59 -8.84 0.96 9.29
CA SER A 59 -9.56 2.12 8.76
C SER A 59 -8.83 2.85 7.64
N HIS A 60 -7.80 2.23 7.05
CA HIS A 60 -7.02 2.87 6.00
C HIS A 60 -6.73 1.93 4.83
N ILE A 61 -5.69 1.10 4.90
CA ILE A 61 -5.20 0.39 3.72
C ILE A 61 -4.65 -1.00 4.07
N HIS A 62 -4.84 -1.94 3.15
CA HIS A 62 -4.19 -3.25 3.17
C HIS A 62 -3.22 -3.32 2.00
N ILE A 63 -1.92 -3.29 2.29
CA ILE A 63 -0.84 -3.28 1.30
C ILE A 63 -0.11 -4.62 1.33
N ALA A 64 0.20 -5.18 0.17
CA ALA A 64 1.08 -6.34 0.08
C ALA A 64 2.08 -6.18 -1.05
N THR A 65 3.30 -6.62 -0.80
CA THR A 65 4.31 -6.81 -1.84
C THR A 65 4.38 -8.28 -2.20
N CYS A 66 4.75 -8.58 -3.44
CA CYS A 66 4.69 -9.94 -3.94
C CYS A 66 5.82 -10.25 -4.92
N ASN A 67 5.91 -11.49 -5.34
CA ASN A 67 6.83 -11.92 -6.37
C ASN A 67 6.45 -11.31 -7.71
N GLN A 68 7.44 -11.15 -8.59
CA GLN A 68 7.23 -10.65 -9.93
C GLN A 68 6.13 -11.45 -10.66
N GLY A 69 5.17 -10.72 -11.22
CA GLY A 69 4.06 -11.32 -11.94
C GLY A 69 2.88 -11.76 -11.09
N ALA A 70 2.95 -11.58 -9.76
CA ALA A 70 1.90 -12.01 -8.85
C ALA A 70 0.96 -10.88 -8.38
N VAL A 71 1.02 -9.71 -9.01
CA VAL A 71 0.24 -8.53 -8.58
C VAL A 71 -1.27 -8.79 -8.62
N ASP A 72 -1.78 -9.32 -9.73
CA ASP A 72 -3.22 -9.61 -9.87
C ASP A 72 -3.71 -10.58 -8.80
N LYS A 73 -2.97 -11.66 -8.59
CA LYS A 73 -3.29 -12.69 -7.60
C LYS A 73 -3.26 -12.12 -6.19
N THR A 74 -2.27 -11.28 -5.90
CA THR A 74 -2.11 -10.67 -4.58
C THR A 74 -3.22 -9.66 -4.31
N LEU A 75 -3.56 -8.83 -5.30
CA LEU A 75 -4.67 -7.88 -5.16
C LEU A 75 -5.98 -8.60 -4.89
N LYS A 76 -6.22 -9.70 -5.58
CA LYS A 76 -7.41 -10.55 -5.35
C LYS A 76 -7.43 -11.09 -3.93
N ALA A 77 -6.28 -11.57 -3.43
CA ALA A 77 -6.16 -12.07 -2.07
C ALA A 77 -6.48 -10.97 -1.04
N LEU A 78 -6.02 -9.75 -1.27
CA LEU A 78 -6.33 -8.60 -0.42
C LEU A 78 -7.82 -8.28 -0.43
N ARG A 79 -8.45 -8.32 -1.62
CA ARG A 79 -9.88 -8.03 -1.77
C ARG A 79 -10.73 -9.08 -1.06
N GLU A 80 -10.36 -10.34 -1.15
CA GLU A 80 -11.10 -11.46 -0.59
C GLU A 80 -10.78 -11.72 0.89
N SER A 81 -9.76 -11.08 1.44
CA SER A 81 -9.37 -11.26 2.83
C SER A 81 -10.47 -10.77 3.78
N PRO A 82 -10.93 -11.64 4.70
CA PRO A 82 -11.91 -11.22 5.71
C PRO A 82 -11.37 -10.14 6.64
N LYS A 83 -10.04 -10.05 6.78
CA LYS A 83 -9.39 -9.02 7.60
C LYS A 83 -9.54 -7.63 6.99
N THR A 84 -9.53 -7.52 5.67
CA THR A 84 -9.75 -6.26 4.97
C THR A 84 -11.09 -5.63 5.37
N ALA A 85 -12.16 -6.40 5.34
CA ALA A 85 -13.48 -5.96 5.74
C ALA A 85 -13.58 -5.72 7.25
N ALA A 86 -13.01 -6.62 8.06
CA ALA A 86 -13.05 -6.51 9.52
C ALA A 86 -12.32 -5.25 10.03
N ALA A 87 -11.22 -4.89 9.39
CA ALA A 87 -10.44 -3.69 9.73
C ALA A 87 -10.98 -2.42 9.07
N LYS A 88 -12.02 -2.52 8.24
CA LYS A 88 -12.63 -1.40 7.52
C LYS A 88 -11.63 -0.65 6.67
N ALA A 89 -10.75 -1.38 5.97
CA ALA A 89 -9.79 -0.79 5.06
C ALA A 89 -10.52 -0.07 3.91
N LYS A 90 -10.04 1.11 3.55
CA LYS A 90 -10.61 1.91 2.46
C LYS A 90 -9.93 1.62 1.13
N PHE A 91 -8.72 1.10 1.17
CA PHE A 91 -7.91 0.83 -0.02
C PHE A 91 -7.22 -0.52 0.11
N ILE A 92 -6.96 -1.14 -1.05
CA ILE A 92 -6.05 -2.27 -1.17
C ILE A 92 -5.00 -1.92 -2.23
N LEU A 93 -3.77 -2.39 -2.03
CA LEU A 93 -2.66 -2.13 -2.95
C LEU A 93 -1.71 -3.31 -3.00
N ALA A 94 -1.35 -3.74 -4.21
CA ALA A 94 -0.37 -4.79 -4.43
C ALA A 94 0.68 -4.34 -5.44
N THR A 95 1.94 -4.65 -5.18
CA THR A 95 3.03 -4.35 -6.11
C THR A 95 4.15 -5.37 -6.01
N ASP A 96 4.78 -5.64 -7.16
CA ASP A 96 5.98 -6.49 -7.25
C ASP A 96 7.25 -5.68 -7.56
N GLY A 97 7.14 -4.35 -7.58
CA GLY A 97 8.24 -3.45 -7.91
C GLY A 97 8.31 -3.08 -9.39
N GLU A 98 7.60 -3.78 -10.26
CA GLU A 98 7.47 -3.44 -11.67
C GLU A 98 6.09 -2.91 -11.98
N ASP A 99 5.06 -3.61 -11.53
CA ASP A 99 3.66 -3.23 -11.67
C ASP A 99 3.06 -2.91 -10.32
N LEU A 100 2.02 -2.09 -10.32
CA LEU A 100 1.28 -1.71 -9.13
C LEU A 100 -0.19 -1.67 -9.46
N GLN A 101 -1.00 -2.27 -8.62
CA GLN A 101 -2.45 -2.20 -8.70
C GLN A 101 -3.03 -1.82 -7.35
N ALA A 102 -4.05 -0.97 -7.37
CA ALA A 102 -4.74 -0.52 -6.18
C ALA A 102 -6.23 -0.34 -6.46
N GLU A 103 -7.03 -0.41 -5.42
CA GLU A 103 -8.47 -0.24 -5.53
C GLU A 103 -8.99 0.55 -4.34
N ASP A 104 -9.86 1.51 -4.63
CA ASP A 104 -10.64 2.24 -3.62
C ASP A 104 -11.90 1.42 -3.34
N LEU A 105 -12.00 0.86 -2.15
CA LEU A 105 -13.09 -0.04 -1.78
C LEU A 105 -14.40 0.69 -1.48
N ILE A 106 -14.35 2.02 -1.38
CA ILE A 106 -15.54 2.84 -1.10
C ILE A 106 -16.27 3.19 -2.39
N ASN A 107 -15.53 3.70 -3.39
CA ASN A 107 -16.15 4.13 -4.65
C ASN A 107 -15.92 3.16 -5.82
N GLY A 108 -15.12 2.11 -5.64
CA GLY A 108 -14.88 1.12 -6.67
C GLY A 108 -13.87 1.51 -7.74
N GLU A 109 -13.21 2.65 -7.59
CA GLU A 109 -12.18 3.06 -8.54
C GLU A 109 -10.93 2.22 -8.39
N SER A 110 -10.27 1.92 -9.51
CA SER A 110 -9.05 1.13 -9.51
C SER A 110 -7.95 1.82 -10.29
N VAL A 111 -6.70 1.53 -9.90
CA VAL A 111 -5.49 2.02 -10.56
C VAL A 111 -4.65 0.81 -10.94
N ALA A 112 -4.17 0.79 -12.19
CA ALA A 112 -3.21 -0.20 -12.66
C ALA A 112 -2.13 0.54 -13.45
N CYS A 113 -0.90 0.52 -12.97
CA CYS A 113 0.21 1.26 -13.58
C CYS A 113 1.53 0.57 -13.30
N THR A 114 2.60 1.07 -13.91
CA THR A 114 3.94 0.63 -13.52
C THR A 114 4.31 1.23 -12.17
N TYR A 115 5.22 0.57 -11.46
CA TYR A 115 5.70 1.08 -10.17
C TYR A 115 6.30 2.48 -10.33
N ALA A 116 7.05 2.72 -11.40
CA ALA A 116 7.67 4.02 -11.66
C ALA A 116 6.65 5.13 -11.91
N ASP A 117 5.45 4.80 -12.39
CA ASP A 117 4.40 5.75 -12.73
C ASP A 117 3.41 6.01 -11.59
N PHE A 118 3.48 5.25 -10.49
CA PHE A 118 2.46 5.39 -9.46
C PHE A 118 2.40 6.78 -8.81
N PRO A 119 3.48 7.61 -8.76
CA PRO A 119 3.36 8.96 -8.23
C PRO A 119 2.35 9.83 -8.98
N ASN A 120 2.10 9.55 -10.27
CA ASN A 120 1.10 10.26 -11.05
C ASN A 120 -0.33 9.91 -10.68
N HIS A 121 -0.51 8.87 -9.87
CA HIS A 121 -1.81 8.38 -9.41
C HIS A 121 -2.01 8.55 -7.90
N PHE A 122 -1.11 9.28 -7.23
CA PHE A 122 -1.15 9.38 -5.76
C PHE A 122 -2.44 10.01 -5.24
N GLY A 123 -3.09 10.87 -6.02
CA GLY A 123 -4.35 11.50 -5.65
C GLY A 123 -5.52 10.53 -5.53
N ALA A 124 -5.35 9.26 -5.97
CA ALA A 124 -6.36 8.22 -5.80
C ALA A 124 -6.43 7.72 -4.34
N PHE A 125 -5.41 8.01 -3.54
CA PHE A 125 -5.29 7.54 -2.16
C PHE A 125 -5.56 8.68 -1.14
#